data_2fa74a1b9ae4d217c5cb613e7ccbc9d2
#
_entry.id   2fa74a1b9ae4d217c5cb613e7ccbc9d2
#
_cell.length_a   1.000
_cell.length_b   1.000
_cell.length_c   1.000
_cell.angle_alpha   90.00
_cell.angle_beta   90.00
_cell.angle_gamma   90.00
#
_symmetry.space_group_name_H-M   'P 1'
#
loop_
_entity.id
_entity.type
_entity.pdbx_description
1 polymer ?
#
loop_
_entity_poly.entity_id
_entity_poly.type
_entity_poly.pdbx_seq_one_letter_code
_entity_poly.pdbx_strand_id
1 'polypeptide(L)'
;MAQKITKGIKALLAEANAVVPSISVEEAAGLLDSQDHVFIDLRDIRELQRSGKIPNAFSCPRGMLEFWIDPGSPYHKELFNQDKTYVFYCASAWRSALSAQVAQQMGLSPVTHIAGGFTAWQKAAAPIAVSYTHLTLPTICSV
;
A
#
# COMPACT_ATOMS: atom_id res chain seq x y z
N MET A 1 -8.36 -12.19 33.95
CA MET A 1 -9.39 -12.37 33.02
C MET A 1 -8.95 -12.03 31.65
N ALA A 2 -9.31 -12.84 30.75
CA ALA A 2 -9.02 -12.55 29.36
C ALA A 2 -9.84 -11.37 28.87
N GLN A 3 -9.37 -10.71 27.84
CA GLN A 3 -10.11 -9.65 27.20
C GLN A 3 -11.27 -10.25 26.39
N LYS A 4 -12.35 -9.51 26.27
CA LYS A 4 -13.46 -9.93 25.44
C LYS A 4 -13.54 -9.02 24.22
N ILE A 5 -13.03 -9.52 23.12
CA ILE A 5 -13.02 -8.75 21.88
C ILE A 5 -14.43 -8.80 21.28
N THR A 6 -15.05 -7.64 21.14
CA THR A 6 -16.41 -7.54 20.62
C THR A 6 -16.48 -7.27 19.13
N LYS A 7 -15.37 -6.80 18.52
CA LYS A 7 -15.32 -6.58 17.09
C LYS A 7 -13.97 -7.12 16.60
N GLY A 8 -14.00 -8.27 15.96
CA GLY A 8 -12.79 -8.92 15.50
C GLY A 8 -12.29 -8.41 14.16
N ILE A 9 -11.17 -8.95 13.72
CA ILE A 9 -10.54 -8.52 12.47
C ILE A 9 -11.45 -8.77 11.27
N LYS A 10 -12.21 -9.86 11.25
CA LYS A 10 -13.10 -10.14 10.12
C LYS A 10 -14.17 -9.07 9.99
N ALA A 11 -14.70 -8.60 11.11
CA ALA A 11 -15.72 -7.54 11.09
C ALA A 11 -15.12 -6.22 10.61
N LEU A 12 -13.91 -5.89 11.08
CA LEU A 12 -13.23 -4.68 10.64
C LEU A 12 -12.94 -4.71 9.14
N LEU A 13 -12.50 -5.87 8.64
CA LEU A 13 -12.23 -6.02 7.20
C LEU A 13 -13.50 -5.92 6.38
N ALA A 14 -14.60 -6.52 6.85
CA ALA A 14 -15.87 -6.43 6.14
C ALA A 14 -16.33 -4.98 6.04
N GLU A 15 -16.21 -4.21 7.11
CA GLU A 15 -16.56 -2.80 7.10
C GLU A 15 -15.69 -2.01 6.14
N ALA A 16 -14.38 -2.26 6.15
CA ALA A 16 -13.47 -1.57 5.26
C ALA A 16 -13.77 -1.90 3.80
N ASN A 17 -13.95 -3.17 3.49
CA ASN A 17 -14.23 -3.59 2.13
C ASN A 17 -15.59 -3.13 1.62
N ALA A 18 -16.52 -2.79 2.50
CA ALA A 18 -17.80 -2.25 2.10
C ALA A 18 -17.68 -0.82 1.54
N VAL A 19 -16.65 -0.07 1.93
CA VAL A 19 -16.50 1.32 1.51
C VAL A 19 -15.26 1.57 0.65
N VAL A 20 -14.30 0.66 0.63
CA VAL A 20 -13.07 0.83 -0.14
C VAL A 20 -13.18 0.03 -1.44
N PRO A 21 -13.11 0.70 -2.60
CA PRO A 21 -13.08 -0.05 -3.87
C PRO A 21 -11.79 -0.84 -3.98
N SER A 22 -11.87 -2.00 -4.60
CA SER A 22 -10.68 -2.77 -4.92
C SER A 22 -10.54 -2.92 -6.43
N ILE A 23 -9.31 -3.06 -6.89
CA ILE A 23 -9.03 -3.32 -8.30
C ILE A 23 -8.25 -4.62 -8.39
N SER A 24 -8.37 -5.29 -9.54
CA SER A 24 -7.62 -6.53 -9.77
C SER A 24 -6.16 -6.21 -10.06
N VAL A 25 -5.32 -7.24 -10.01
CA VAL A 25 -3.92 -7.12 -10.39
C VAL A 25 -3.83 -6.66 -11.85
N GLU A 26 -4.67 -7.18 -12.73
CA GLU A 26 -4.66 -6.81 -14.15
C GLU A 26 -4.99 -5.34 -14.34
N GLU A 27 -5.99 -4.85 -13.63
CA GLU A 27 -6.34 -3.43 -13.69
C GLU A 27 -5.20 -2.58 -13.16
N ALA A 28 -4.61 -2.98 -12.04
CA ALA A 28 -3.52 -2.23 -11.43
C ALA A 28 -2.29 -2.23 -12.33
N ALA A 29 -1.97 -3.35 -12.97
CA ALA A 29 -0.82 -3.42 -13.87
C ALA A 29 -0.99 -2.45 -15.05
N GLY A 30 -2.21 -2.25 -15.50
CA GLY A 30 -2.50 -1.29 -16.56
C GLY A 30 -2.32 0.16 -16.16
N LEU A 31 -2.15 0.43 -14.86
CA LEU A 31 -1.99 1.80 -14.36
C LEU A 31 -0.54 2.17 -14.05
N LEU A 32 0.42 1.26 -14.30
CA LEU A 32 1.81 1.50 -13.94
C LEU A 32 2.42 2.75 -14.57
N ASP A 33 2.02 3.07 -15.78
CA ASP A 33 2.54 4.24 -16.48
C ASP A 33 1.61 5.45 -16.37
N SER A 34 0.54 5.35 -15.59
CA SER A 34 -0.41 6.44 -15.45
C SER A 34 0.17 7.55 -14.59
N GLN A 35 0.05 8.79 -15.08
CA GLN A 35 0.47 9.96 -14.32
C GLN A 35 -0.58 10.35 -13.27
N ASP A 36 -1.76 9.75 -13.31
CA ASP A 36 -2.87 10.10 -12.44
C ASP A 36 -3.05 9.14 -11.27
N HIS A 37 -2.13 8.21 -11.11
CA HIS A 37 -2.20 7.20 -10.05
C HIS A 37 -0.89 7.14 -9.27
N VAL A 38 -1.02 6.99 -7.96
CA VAL A 38 0.14 6.83 -7.07
C VAL A 38 -0.04 5.50 -6.34
N PHE A 39 0.95 4.62 -6.48
CA PHE A 39 0.93 3.34 -5.77
C PHE A 39 1.61 3.51 -4.42
N ILE A 40 0.94 3.08 -3.36
CA ILE A 40 1.43 3.19 -1.99
C ILE A 40 1.61 1.79 -1.42
N ASP A 41 2.86 1.45 -1.10
CA ASP A 41 3.21 0.16 -0.50
C ASP A 41 3.20 0.31 1.02
N LEU A 42 2.29 -0.38 1.67
CA LEU A 42 2.10 -0.27 3.12
C LEU A 42 2.89 -1.29 3.93
N ARG A 43 3.69 -2.11 3.24
CA ARG A 43 4.46 -3.16 3.90
C ARG A 43 5.67 -2.56 4.61
N ASP A 44 6.27 -3.34 5.51
CA ASP A 44 7.46 -2.92 6.18
C ASP A 44 8.66 -3.07 5.22
N ILE A 45 9.72 -2.31 5.50
CA ILE A 45 10.88 -2.26 4.60
C ILE A 45 11.52 -3.63 4.37
N ARG A 46 11.46 -4.52 5.34
CA ARG A 46 12.03 -5.85 5.19
C ARG A 46 11.28 -6.70 4.17
N GLU A 47 9.97 -6.48 4.05
CA GLU A 47 9.17 -7.16 3.02
C GLU A 47 9.58 -6.69 1.63
N LEU A 48 9.83 -5.40 1.47
CA LEU A 48 10.30 -4.84 0.20
C LEU A 48 11.69 -5.38 -0.14
N GLN A 49 12.57 -5.44 0.83
CA GLN A 49 13.92 -5.95 0.61
C GLN A 49 13.91 -7.42 0.21
N ARG A 50 12.98 -8.18 0.79
CA ARG A 50 12.92 -9.62 0.57
C ARG A 50 12.29 -9.97 -0.78
N SER A 51 11.26 -9.26 -1.19
CA SER A 51 10.47 -9.65 -2.36
C SER A 51 10.31 -8.57 -3.42
N GLY A 52 10.89 -7.40 -3.23
CA GLY A 52 10.73 -6.29 -4.17
C GLY A 52 9.41 -5.57 -3.99
N LYS A 53 9.10 -4.70 -4.91
CA LYS A 53 7.88 -3.87 -4.85
C LYS A 53 7.32 -3.64 -6.25
N ILE A 54 6.13 -3.11 -6.33
CA ILE A 54 5.57 -2.64 -7.60
C ILE A 54 6.43 -1.46 -8.07
N PRO A 55 6.81 -1.41 -9.35
CA PRO A 55 7.66 -0.32 -9.84
C PRO A 55 7.07 1.05 -9.52
N ASN A 56 7.91 1.95 -9.07
CA ASN A 56 7.55 3.33 -8.71
C ASN A 56 6.62 3.47 -7.52
N ALA A 57 6.32 2.41 -6.81
CA ALA A 57 5.49 2.50 -5.61
C ALA A 57 6.24 3.27 -4.52
N PHE A 58 5.49 4.09 -3.80
CA PHE A 58 6.03 4.85 -2.68
C PHE A 58 5.86 4.03 -1.41
N SER A 59 6.95 3.83 -0.68
CA SER A 59 6.91 3.05 0.54
C SER A 59 6.40 3.91 1.69
N CYS A 60 5.27 3.52 2.25
CA CYS A 60 4.67 4.19 3.39
C CYS A 60 4.28 3.12 4.42
N PRO A 61 5.16 2.79 5.35
CA PRO A 61 4.82 1.81 6.37
C PRO A 61 3.52 2.18 7.07
N ARG A 62 2.70 1.19 7.36
CA ARG A 62 1.35 1.44 7.89
C ARG A 62 1.36 2.39 9.08
N GLY A 63 2.35 2.29 9.95
CA GLY A 63 2.43 3.12 11.15
C GLY A 63 2.63 4.61 10.90
N MET A 64 3.04 4.99 9.70
CA MET A 64 3.28 6.40 9.36
C MET A 64 2.16 7.02 8.54
N LEU A 65 1.18 6.23 8.12
CA LEU A 65 0.21 6.68 7.12
C LEU A 65 -0.52 7.97 7.52
N GLU A 66 -1.13 7.96 8.69
CA GLU A 66 -1.92 9.13 9.12
C GLU A 66 -1.06 10.38 9.27
N PHE A 67 0.17 10.20 9.76
CA PHE A 67 1.08 11.31 9.95
C PHE A 67 1.55 11.90 8.63
N TRP A 68 1.65 11.09 7.60
CA TRP A 68 2.12 11.53 6.29
C TRP A 68 1.00 12.12 5.44
N ILE A 69 -0.24 11.68 5.65
CA ILE A 69 -1.39 12.20 4.89
C ILE A 69 -1.76 13.61 5.33
N ASP A 70 -1.76 13.88 6.62
CA ASP A 70 -2.31 15.13 7.16
C ASP A 70 -1.36 16.32 6.96
N PRO A 71 -1.75 17.34 6.17
CA PRO A 71 -0.91 18.54 6.00
C PRO A 71 -0.67 19.29 7.30
N GLY A 72 -1.49 19.08 8.31
CA GLY A 72 -1.29 19.67 9.63
C GLY A 72 -0.24 18.96 10.48
N SER A 73 0.21 17.78 10.03
CA SER A 73 1.22 17.03 10.74
C SER A 73 2.62 17.53 10.39
N PRO A 74 3.55 17.57 11.35
CA PRO A 74 4.94 17.93 11.03
C PRO A 74 5.64 16.91 10.14
N TYR A 75 5.04 15.73 9.97
CA TYR A 75 5.62 14.67 9.15
C TYR A 75 4.95 14.51 7.78
N HIS A 76 4.09 15.44 7.40
CA HIS A 76 3.36 15.39 6.14
C HIS A 76 4.27 15.18 4.93
N LYS A 77 3.82 14.34 3.99
CA LYS A 77 4.49 14.14 2.71
C LYS A 77 3.60 14.69 1.59
N GLU A 78 4.16 15.57 0.77
CA GLU A 78 3.43 16.22 -0.31
C GLU A 78 2.88 15.24 -1.34
N LEU A 79 3.42 14.04 -1.40
CA LEU A 79 2.90 13.00 -2.26
C LEU A 79 1.42 12.75 -2.01
N PHE A 80 0.95 12.92 -0.76
CA PHE A 80 -0.44 12.70 -0.39
C PHE A 80 -1.33 13.91 -0.62
N ASN A 81 -0.79 14.99 -1.17
CA ASN A 81 -1.55 16.21 -1.42
C ASN A 81 -1.57 16.53 -2.91
N GLN A 82 -2.00 15.57 -3.72
CA GLN A 82 -2.04 15.71 -5.18
C GLN A 82 -3.39 15.26 -5.69
N ASP A 83 -3.78 15.79 -6.84
CA ASP A 83 -5.05 15.44 -7.48
C ASP A 83 -4.86 14.14 -8.27
N LYS A 84 -4.70 13.04 -7.56
CA LYS A 84 -4.45 11.73 -8.15
C LYS A 84 -5.23 10.67 -7.40
N THR A 85 -5.36 9.50 -8.02
CA THR A 85 -5.95 8.33 -7.37
C THR A 85 -4.84 7.55 -6.66
N TYR A 86 -5.06 7.21 -5.41
CA TYR A 86 -4.08 6.48 -4.61
C TYR A 86 -4.45 5.01 -4.59
N VAL A 87 -3.49 4.17 -5.00
CA VAL A 87 -3.66 2.72 -5.07
C VAL A 87 -2.81 2.11 -3.96
N PHE A 88 -3.48 1.66 -2.91
CA PHE A 88 -2.79 1.09 -1.74
C PHE A 88 -2.63 -0.41 -1.93
N TYR A 89 -1.56 -0.96 -1.43
CA TYR A 89 -1.41 -2.41 -1.39
C TYR A 89 -0.52 -2.83 -0.21
N CYS A 90 -0.70 -4.08 0.19
CA CYS A 90 0.15 -4.74 1.16
C CYS A 90 0.38 -6.17 0.67
N ALA A 91 0.70 -7.10 1.55
CA ALA A 91 0.97 -8.48 1.11
C ALA A 91 -0.29 -9.21 0.68
N SER A 92 -1.38 -9.11 1.46
CA SER A 92 -2.59 -9.91 1.25
C SER A 92 -3.88 -9.11 1.28
N ALA A 93 -3.81 -7.81 1.17
CA ALA A 93 -4.95 -6.89 1.12
C ALA A 93 -5.63 -6.60 2.48
N TRP A 94 -5.15 -7.13 3.58
CA TRP A 94 -5.75 -6.83 4.89
C TRP A 94 -5.33 -5.45 5.39
N ARG A 95 -4.02 -5.21 5.45
CA ARG A 95 -3.51 -3.88 5.88
C ARG A 95 -3.99 -2.79 4.94
N SER A 96 -4.06 -3.08 3.64
CA SER A 96 -4.46 -2.07 2.66
C SER A 96 -5.94 -1.74 2.76
N ALA A 97 -6.80 -2.72 3.04
CA ALA A 97 -8.23 -2.45 3.24
C ALA A 97 -8.45 -1.49 4.42
N LEU A 98 -7.84 -1.80 5.56
CA LEU A 98 -7.98 -0.96 6.75
C LEU A 98 -7.36 0.42 6.55
N SER A 99 -6.21 0.46 5.89
CA SER A 99 -5.49 1.71 5.64
C SER A 99 -6.25 2.61 4.67
N ALA A 100 -6.80 2.04 3.62
CA ALA A 100 -7.58 2.81 2.66
C ALA A 100 -8.84 3.38 3.29
N GLN A 101 -9.48 2.65 4.19
CA GLN A 101 -10.64 3.15 4.91
C GLN A 101 -10.26 4.36 5.78
N VAL A 102 -9.16 4.26 6.52
CA VAL A 102 -8.67 5.38 7.34
C VAL A 102 -8.35 6.58 6.45
N ALA A 103 -7.67 6.35 5.33
CA ALA A 103 -7.34 7.44 4.40
C ALA A 103 -8.59 8.15 3.90
N GLN A 104 -9.64 7.39 3.55
CA GLN A 104 -10.92 7.97 3.15
C GLN A 104 -11.53 8.80 4.27
N GLN A 105 -11.49 8.29 5.48
CA GLN A 105 -12.02 9.00 6.64
C GLN A 105 -11.29 10.32 6.88
N MET A 106 -10.02 10.37 6.53
CA MET A 106 -9.23 11.61 6.62
C MET A 106 -9.48 12.57 5.47
N GLY A 107 -10.15 12.12 4.42
CA GLY A 107 -10.47 12.95 3.26
C GLY A 107 -9.62 12.70 2.03
N LEU A 108 -8.68 11.74 2.06
CA LEU A 108 -7.90 11.39 0.88
C LEU A 108 -8.81 10.66 -0.10
N SER A 109 -8.88 11.13 -1.34
CA SER A 109 -9.82 10.61 -2.34
C SER A 109 -9.37 10.98 -3.74
N PRO A 110 -9.50 10.08 -4.73
CA PRO A 110 -9.98 8.71 -4.60
C PRO A 110 -8.91 7.76 -4.07
N VAL A 111 -9.35 6.72 -3.37
CA VAL A 111 -8.45 5.68 -2.84
C VAL A 111 -9.02 4.33 -3.20
N THR A 112 -8.15 3.45 -3.65
CA THR A 112 -8.50 2.05 -3.92
C THR A 112 -7.38 1.16 -3.39
N HIS A 113 -7.57 -0.16 -3.41
CA HIS A 113 -6.48 -1.06 -3.08
C HIS A 113 -6.52 -2.29 -3.99
N ILE A 114 -5.40 -3.00 -4.05
CA ILE A 114 -5.24 -4.13 -4.95
C ILE A 114 -5.75 -5.40 -4.29
N ALA A 115 -6.73 -6.04 -4.92
CA ALA A 115 -7.28 -7.31 -4.45
C ALA A 115 -6.16 -8.37 -4.42
N GLY A 116 -6.03 -9.06 -3.30
CA GLY A 116 -4.99 -10.07 -3.12
C GLY A 116 -3.60 -9.53 -2.86
N GLY A 117 -3.38 -8.22 -2.99
CA GLY A 117 -2.12 -7.56 -2.66
C GLY A 117 -0.93 -8.03 -3.47
N PHE A 118 0.25 -7.85 -2.89
CA PHE A 118 1.50 -8.19 -3.58
C PHE A 118 1.64 -9.69 -3.85
N THR A 119 1.03 -10.53 -3.02
CA THR A 119 1.02 -11.98 -3.26
C THR A 119 0.33 -12.29 -4.59
N ALA A 120 -0.82 -11.68 -4.84
CA ALA A 120 -1.53 -11.86 -6.11
C ALA A 120 -0.73 -11.25 -7.27
N TRP A 121 -0.06 -10.12 -7.04
CA TRP A 121 0.80 -9.47 -8.02
C TRP A 121 1.92 -10.40 -8.47
N GLN A 122 2.58 -11.06 -7.52
CA GLN A 122 3.64 -12.00 -7.81
C GLN A 122 3.13 -13.21 -8.58
N LYS A 123 1.97 -13.75 -8.17
CA LYS A 123 1.38 -14.90 -8.84
C LYS A 123 1.01 -14.61 -10.28
N ALA A 124 0.63 -13.38 -10.56
CA ALA A 124 0.30 -12.95 -11.92
C ALA A 124 1.54 -12.63 -12.75
N ALA A 125 2.73 -12.74 -12.17
CA ALA A 125 3.99 -12.41 -12.82
C ALA A 125 4.03 -10.97 -13.34
N ALA A 126 3.38 -10.06 -12.64
CA ALA A 126 3.41 -8.65 -12.98
C ALA A 126 4.78 -8.04 -12.62
N PRO A 127 5.15 -6.88 -13.19
CA PRO A 127 6.49 -6.32 -13.00
C PRO A 127 6.83 -6.03 -11.54
N ILE A 128 8.06 -6.34 -11.16
CA ILE A 128 8.56 -6.11 -9.81
C ILE A 128 9.88 -5.36 -9.89
N ALA A 129 10.01 -4.31 -9.08
CA ALA A 129 11.25 -3.58 -8.95
C ALA A 129 11.95 -4.04 -7.67
N VAL A 130 13.25 -4.20 -7.75
CA VAL A 130 14.06 -4.60 -6.60
C VAL A 130 14.97 -3.44 -6.23
N SER A 131 15.01 -3.10 -4.95
CA SER A 131 15.86 -2.01 -4.49
C SER A 131 17.19 -2.56 -4.01
N TYR A 132 18.27 -1.94 -4.48
CA TYR A 132 19.59 -2.30 -4.06
C TYR A 132 20.25 -1.21 -3.22
N THR A 133 19.50 -0.21 -2.83
CA THR A 133 20.08 0.92 -2.14
C THR A 133 20.70 0.55 -0.80
N HIS A 134 20.16 -0.49 -0.17
CA HIS A 134 20.70 -0.93 1.10
C HIS A 134 21.94 -1.82 0.94
N LEU A 135 22.26 -2.19 -0.29
CA LEU A 135 23.37 -3.04 -0.54
C LEU A 135 24.57 -2.24 -0.80
N THR A 136 25.28 -2.03 0.19
CA THR A 136 26.52 -1.44 -0.02
C THR A 136 27.51 -2.38 -0.59
N LEU A 137 27.14 -3.58 -0.67
CA LEU A 137 27.93 -4.53 -1.19
C LEU A 137 27.83 -4.59 -2.53
N PRO A 138 28.70 -4.44 -3.02
CA PRO A 138 28.59 -4.41 -4.33
C PRO A 138 28.31 -5.67 -4.88
N THR A 139 28.09 -6.08 -4.73
CA THR A 139 27.82 -6.95 -5.24
C THR A 139 27.02 -7.52 -5.23
N ILE A 140 26.95 -7.81 -5.23
CA ILE A 140 26.38 -8.44 -5.14
C ILE A 140 25.42 -8.56 -5.63
N CYS A 141 25.22 -8.82 -5.98
CA CYS A 141 24.27 -9.01 -6.33
C CYS A 141 23.70 -8.43 -7.02
N SER A 142 24.04 -8.06 -7.22
CA SER A 142 23.55 -7.46 -7.74
C SER A 142 22.98 -7.72 -8.49
N VAL A 143 23.06 -8.07 -8.59
CA VAL A 143 22.64 -8.08 -9.07
C VAL A 143 22.41 -8.12 -9.25
#